data_23be612fd5e0e55fc0d4ad5a23e71b51
#
_entry.id   23be612fd5e0e55fc0d4ad5a23e71b51
#
_cell.length_a   1.000
_cell.length_b   1.000
_cell.length_c   1.000
_cell.angle_alpha   90.00
_cell.angle_beta   90.00
_cell.angle_gamma   90.00
#
_symmetry.space_group_name_H-M   'P 1'
#
loop_
_entity.id
_entity.type
_entity.pdbx_description
1 polymer ?
#
loop_
_entity_poly.entity_id
_entity_poly.type
_entity_poly.pdbx_seq_one_letter_code
_entity_poly.pdbx_strand_id
1 'polypeptide(L)'
;QQATALRAAVAAKADPASVAKLAHALSSAVQKAYPFPVAPTAMPVLAKGGQLFQAQCAACHGQQGRGDGPLAASLNPKLTALADHMRARERSLFALHQIISNGVQGTAMQGFGALSDEDRWALAFFVGTLPYTQSDKDEGAKLWQANAQVRQTLASLDVLTQTSEHVLADRLDEPSARALTAYLRANPSALNISSPKGTAIAKAKLSESVTALLADDRAGATKLALSAYLDGFEPVEPALATRNRPLFEKIEAAMVSYRALIANGSPADVQTAELHLRGLLDEAD
;
A
#
# COMPACT_ATOMS: atom_id res chain seq x y z
N GLN A 1 10.63 -3.14 -25.59
CA GLN A 1 9.56 -3.72 -26.38
C GLN A 1 8.17 -3.18 -25.97
N GLN A 2 7.75 -3.26 -24.69
CA GLN A 2 6.44 -2.78 -24.22
C GLN A 2 6.28 -1.24 -24.35
N ALA A 3 7.30 -0.46 -24.01
CA ALA A 3 7.27 0.99 -24.19
C ALA A 3 7.12 1.40 -25.66
N THR A 4 7.74 0.67 -26.58
CA THR A 4 7.61 0.91 -28.02
C THR A 4 6.18 0.61 -28.50
N ALA A 5 5.58 -0.50 -28.04
CA ALA A 5 4.20 -0.85 -28.37
C ALA A 5 3.21 0.20 -27.85
N LEU A 6 3.36 0.67 -26.61
CA LEU A 6 2.52 1.73 -26.06
C LEU A 6 2.65 3.03 -26.86
N ARG A 7 3.86 3.46 -27.17
CA ARG A 7 4.08 4.67 -27.99
C ARG A 7 3.44 4.56 -29.37
N ALA A 8 3.56 3.40 -30.01
CA ALA A 8 2.93 3.16 -31.31
C ALA A 8 1.40 3.23 -31.22
N ALA A 9 0.79 2.62 -30.22
CA ALA A 9 -0.66 2.67 -30.01
C ALA A 9 -1.16 4.10 -29.75
N VAL A 10 -0.46 4.89 -28.96
CA VAL A 10 -0.78 6.29 -28.70
C VAL A 10 -0.65 7.13 -29.99
N ALA A 11 0.43 6.95 -30.75
CA ALA A 11 0.64 7.66 -32.02
C ALA A 11 -0.43 7.31 -33.07
N ALA A 12 -0.87 6.04 -33.10
CA ALA A 12 -1.94 5.57 -33.96
C ALA A 12 -3.36 5.96 -33.49
N LYS A 13 -3.47 6.65 -32.34
CA LYS A 13 -4.76 6.96 -31.70
C LYS A 13 -5.65 5.71 -31.53
N ALA A 14 -5.03 4.59 -31.11
CA ALA A 14 -5.73 3.35 -30.83
C ALA A 14 -6.82 3.57 -29.77
N ASP A 15 -7.76 2.65 -29.67
CA ASP A 15 -8.85 2.74 -28.71
C ASP A 15 -8.32 2.84 -27.26
N PRO A 16 -9.04 3.54 -26.36
CA PRO A 16 -8.57 3.79 -24.99
C PRO A 16 -8.28 2.50 -24.19
N ALA A 17 -9.05 1.43 -24.40
CA ALA A 17 -8.87 0.18 -23.68
C ALA A 17 -7.57 -0.52 -24.09
N SER A 18 -7.23 -0.53 -25.38
CA SER A 18 -5.95 -1.04 -25.89
C SER A 18 -4.76 -0.24 -25.36
N VAL A 19 -4.85 1.09 -25.32
CA VAL A 19 -3.81 1.96 -24.74
C VAL A 19 -3.64 1.67 -23.25
N ALA A 20 -4.74 1.59 -22.49
CA ALA A 20 -4.73 1.28 -21.06
C ALA A 20 -4.07 -0.09 -20.78
N LYS A 21 -4.43 -1.13 -21.54
CA LYS A 21 -3.84 -2.47 -21.41
C LYS A 21 -2.31 -2.45 -21.60
N LEU A 22 -1.83 -1.74 -22.62
CA LEU A 22 -0.39 -1.61 -22.88
C LEU A 22 0.32 -0.81 -21.79
N ALA A 23 -0.31 0.25 -21.27
CA ALA A 23 0.22 1.04 -20.18
C ALA A 23 0.33 0.20 -18.87
N HIS A 24 -0.69 -0.59 -18.53
CA HIS A 24 -0.66 -1.50 -17.39
C HIS A 24 0.42 -2.58 -17.55
N ALA A 25 0.55 -3.17 -18.74
CA ALA A 25 1.59 -4.17 -19.01
C ALA A 25 3.00 -3.58 -18.83
N LEU A 26 3.23 -2.35 -19.31
CA LEU A 26 4.50 -1.66 -19.12
C LEU A 26 4.77 -1.36 -17.65
N SER A 27 3.78 -0.83 -16.93
CA SER A 27 3.88 -0.53 -15.49
C SER A 27 4.26 -1.77 -14.69
N SER A 28 3.55 -2.89 -14.91
CA SER A 28 3.83 -4.17 -14.24
C SER A 28 5.24 -4.70 -14.53
N ALA A 29 5.71 -4.54 -15.78
CA ALA A 29 7.06 -4.97 -16.14
C ALA A 29 8.15 -4.10 -15.49
N VAL A 30 7.92 -2.79 -15.37
CA VAL A 30 8.83 -1.87 -14.67
C VAL A 30 8.88 -2.20 -13.19
N GLN A 31 7.74 -2.40 -12.54
CA GLN A 31 7.69 -2.80 -11.12
C GLN A 31 8.42 -4.12 -10.86
N LYS A 32 8.27 -5.10 -11.75
CA LYS A 32 8.96 -6.39 -11.65
C LYS A 32 10.47 -6.25 -11.80
N ALA A 33 10.91 -5.39 -12.71
CA ALA A 33 12.35 -5.19 -12.99
C ALA A 33 13.03 -4.29 -11.94
N TYR A 34 12.30 -3.34 -11.38
CA TYR A 34 12.76 -2.35 -10.41
C TYR A 34 11.73 -2.28 -9.27
N PRO A 35 11.79 -3.18 -8.29
CA PRO A 35 10.88 -3.16 -7.15
C PRO A 35 10.99 -1.83 -6.40
N PHE A 36 9.87 -1.14 -6.21
CA PHE A 36 9.76 0.07 -5.42
C PHE A 36 8.45 0.04 -4.61
N PRO A 37 8.40 0.72 -3.47
CA PRO A 37 7.19 0.76 -2.66
C PRO A 37 6.00 1.34 -3.44
N VAL A 38 4.89 0.61 -3.46
CA VAL A 38 3.64 1.02 -4.15
C VAL A 38 2.53 1.37 -3.16
N ALA A 39 2.83 1.24 -1.87
CA ALA A 39 1.93 1.52 -0.76
C ALA A 39 2.70 2.18 0.39
N PRO A 40 2.02 2.89 1.30
CA PRO A 40 2.63 3.45 2.50
C PRO A 40 3.08 2.34 3.45
N THR A 41 4.20 2.58 4.15
CA THR A 41 4.72 1.69 5.20
C THR A 41 3.94 1.80 6.51
N ALA A 42 3.24 2.91 6.72
CA ALA A 42 2.36 3.15 7.87
C ALA A 42 0.95 3.51 7.39
N MET A 43 -0.05 3.26 8.24
CA MET A 43 -1.45 3.58 7.91
C MET A 43 -1.63 5.08 7.72
N PRO A 44 -2.16 5.55 6.57
CA PRO A 44 -2.29 6.97 6.26
C PRO A 44 -3.27 7.68 7.20
N VAL A 45 -2.90 8.86 7.69
CA VAL A 45 -3.74 9.68 8.56
C VAL A 45 -4.49 10.72 7.71
N LEU A 46 -5.76 10.42 7.40
CA LEU A 46 -6.57 11.27 6.52
C LEU A 46 -6.74 12.71 7.03
N ALA A 47 -6.86 12.89 8.36
CA ALA A 47 -6.97 14.23 8.96
C ALA A 47 -5.74 15.09 8.64
N LYS A 48 -4.53 14.51 8.68
CA LYS A 48 -3.29 15.19 8.28
C LYS A 48 -3.30 15.50 6.78
N GLY A 49 -3.73 14.55 5.95
CA GLY A 49 -3.91 14.78 4.50
C GLY A 49 -4.85 15.94 4.21
N GLY A 50 -5.96 16.05 4.93
CA GLY A 50 -6.91 17.16 4.83
C GLY A 50 -6.29 18.51 5.23
N GLN A 51 -5.53 18.57 6.32
CA GLN A 51 -4.83 19.78 6.75
C GLN A 51 -3.80 20.24 5.71
N LEU A 52 -3.00 19.31 5.19
CA LEU A 52 -2.01 19.60 4.15
C LEU A 52 -2.69 20.06 2.85
N PHE A 53 -3.82 19.44 2.48
CA PHE A 53 -4.58 19.84 1.30
C PHE A 53 -5.09 21.27 1.41
N GLN A 54 -5.67 21.64 2.55
CA GLN A 54 -6.13 23.02 2.77
C GLN A 54 -4.98 24.03 2.73
N ALA A 55 -3.82 23.69 3.28
CA ALA A 55 -2.67 24.57 3.35
C ALA A 55 -1.95 24.78 2.01
N GLN A 56 -1.85 23.71 1.18
CA GLN A 56 -0.96 23.71 0.02
C GLN A 56 -1.64 23.50 -1.33
N CYS A 57 -2.88 22.96 -1.35
CA CYS A 57 -3.54 22.56 -2.59
C CYS A 57 -4.82 23.35 -2.87
N ALA A 58 -5.55 23.77 -1.81
CA ALA A 58 -6.88 24.38 -1.94
C ALA A 58 -6.85 25.72 -2.68
N ALA A 59 -5.74 26.46 -2.62
CA ALA A 59 -5.60 27.73 -3.35
C ALA A 59 -5.85 27.58 -4.86
N CYS A 60 -5.49 26.44 -5.43
CA CYS A 60 -5.76 26.10 -6.82
C CYS A 60 -6.96 25.16 -6.95
N HIS A 61 -6.98 24.07 -6.20
CA HIS A 61 -7.97 23.00 -6.36
C HIS A 61 -9.33 23.28 -5.71
N GLY A 62 -9.44 24.34 -4.90
CA GLY A 62 -10.63 24.62 -4.07
C GLY A 62 -10.70 23.72 -2.83
N GLN A 63 -11.38 24.17 -1.78
CA GLN A 63 -11.45 23.48 -0.50
C GLN A 63 -12.05 22.05 -0.61
N GLN A 64 -12.90 21.83 -1.60
CA GLN A 64 -13.55 20.55 -1.87
C GLN A 64 -13.03 19.87 -3.14
N GLY A 65 -11.91 20.34 -3.70
CA GLY A 65 -11.31 19.75 -4.90
C GLY A 65 -12.11 19.99 -6.19
N ARG A 66 -12.96 21.01 -6.25
CA ARG A 66 -13.79 21.31 -7.42
C ARG A 66 -13.07 22.08 -8.53
N GLY A 67 -11.80 22.47 -8.31
CA GLY A 67 -11.05 23.30 -9.24
C GLY A 67 -11.46 24.77 -9.22
N ASP A 68 -12.10 25.21 -8.15
CA ASP A 68 -12.68 26.54 -7.93
C ASP A 68 -11.87 27.37 -6.90
N GLY A 69 -10.63 27.02 -6.68
CA GLY A 69 -9.74 27.79 -5.82
C GLY A 69 -9.44 29.19 -6.40
N PRO A 70 -9.07 30.16 -5.54
CA PRO A 70 -8.85 31.54 -5.97
C PRO A 70 -7.81 31.70 -7.09
N LEU A 71 -6.84 30.80 -7.21
CA LEU A 71 -5.83 30.81 -8.26
C LEU A 71 -6.26 30.05 -9.53
N ALA A 72 -7.35 29.27 -9.49
CA ALA A 72 -7.77 28.39 -10.59
C ALA A 72 -8.03 29.16 -11.90
N ALA A 73 -8.62 30.36 -11.82
CA ALA A 73 -8.99 31.16 -12.99
C ALA A 73 -7.79 31.61 -13.85
N SER A 74 -6.62 31.81 -13.21
CA SER A 74 -5.39 32.28 -13.88
C SER A 74 -4.56 31.14 -14.49
N LEU A 75 -4.91 29.88 -14.25
CA LEU A 75 -4.09 28.75 -14.70
C LEU A 75 -4.33 28.36 -16.16
N ASN A 76 -3.26 28.02 -16.85
CA ASN A 76 -3.26 27.49 -18.20
C ASN A 76 -2.25 26.29 -18.25
N PRO A 77 -2.68 25.07 -18.59
CA PRO A 77 -4.07 24.67 -18.85
C PRO A 77 -4.97 24.80 -17.61
N LYS A 78 -6.28 24.84 -17.85
CA LYS A 78 -7.28 24.87 -16.77
C LYS A 78 -7.18 23.61 -15.91
N LEU A 79 -7.41 23.77 -14.61
CA LEU A 79 -7.45 22.67 -13.66
C LEU A 79 -8.57 21.67 -13.95
N THR A 80 -8.27 20.42 -13.72
CA THR A 80 -9.28 19.36 -13.62
C THR A 80 -9.78 19.29 -12.19
N ALA A 81 -11.10 19.23 -11.99
CA ALA A 81 -11.68 19.03 -10.69
C ALA A 81 -11.28 17.66 -10.13
N LEU A 82 -10.74 17.64 -8.91
CA LEU A 82 -10.39 16.40 -8.21
C LEU A 82 -11.65 15.65 -7.75
N ALA A 83 -12.74 16.39 -7.50
CA ALA A 83 -14.04 15.87 -7.13
C ALA A 83 -14.86 15.32 -8.32
N ASP A 84 -14.36 15.45 -9.57
CA ASP A 84 -15.01 14.84 -10.74
C ASP A 84 -14.84 13.30 -10.68
N HIS A 85 -15.94 12.62 -10.35
CA HIS A 85 -15.97 11.17 -10.18
C HIS A 85 -15.57 10.43 -11.47
N MET A 86 -16.04 10.85 -12.64
CA MET A 86 -15.77 10.18 -13.91
C MET A 86 -14.27 10.12 -14.23
N ARG A 87 -13.53 11.13 -13.81
CA ARG A 87 -12.07 11.18 -13.98
C ARG A 87 -11.33 10.51 -12.83
N ALA A 88 -11.85 10.59 -11.62
CA ALA A 88 -11.24 10.05 -10.44
C ALA A 88 -11.31 8.52 -10.39
N ARG A 89 -12.37 7.92 -10.95
CA ARG A 89 -12.55 6.46 -11.01
C ARG A 89 -11.42 5.73 -11.76
N GLU A 90 -10.75 6.42 -12.66
CA GLU A 90 -9.63 5.88 -13.45
C GLU A 90 -8.30 5.88 -12.68
N ARG A 91 -8.22 6.58 -11.54
CA ARG A 91 -6.98 6.80 -10.82
C ARG A 91 -6.87 5.96 -9.56
N SER A 92 -5.76 5.24 -9.45
CA SER A 92 -5.38 4.57 -8.22
C SER A 92 -4.78 5.58 -7.21
N LEU A 93 -4.72 5.21 -5.94
CA LEU A 93 -4.05 6.02 -4.91
C LEU A 93 -2.54 6.16 -5.19
N PHE A 94 -1.92 5.12 -5.73
CA PHE A 94 -0.53 5.19 -6.15
C PHE A 94 -0.31 6.22 -7.26
N ALA A 95 -1.20 6.28 -8.25
CA ALA A 95 -1.15 7.31 -9.30
C ALA A 95 -1.29 8.73 -8.72
N LEU A 96 -2.17 8.93 -7.74
CA LEU A 96 -2.31 10.20 -7.03
C LEU A 96 -1.04 10.56 -6.26
N HIS A 97 -0.44 9.60 -5.53
CA HIS A 97 0.82 9.79 -4.82
C HIS A 97 1.96 10.19 -5.78
N GLN A 98 2.05 9.56 -6.97
CA GLN A 98 3.04 9.91 -7.98
C GLN A 98 2.83 11.32 -8.54
N ILE A 99 1.57 11.72 -8.79
CA ILE A 99 1.24 13.08 -9.25
C ILE A 99 1.60 14.11 -8.18
N ILE A 100 1.29 13.85 -6.93
CA ILE A 100 1.65 14.73 -5.80
C ILE A 100 3.17 14.83 -5.68
N SER A 101 3.89 13.71 -5.78
CA SER A 101 5.33 13.68 -5.64
C SER A 101 6.08 14.43 -6.74
N ASN A 102 5.66 14.26 -7.99
CA ASN A 102 6.39 14.71 -9.18
C ASN A 102 5.81 15.95 -9.83
N GLY A 103 4.57 16.33 -9.49
CA GLY A 103 3.82 17.35 -10.22
C GLY A 103 3.36 16.87 -11.60
N VAL A 104 2.91 17.80 -12.44
CA VAL A 104 2.46 17.53 -13.79
C VAL A 104 3.22 18.45 -14.76
N GLN A 105 4.09 17.86 -15.56
CA GLN A 105 4.91 18.61 -16.51
C GLN A 105 4.07 19.42 -17.47
N GLY A 106 4.48 20.66 -17.73
CA GLY A 106 3.77 21.60 -18.62
C GLY A 106 2.54 22.26 -17.99
N THR A 107 2.37 22.13 -16.68
CA THR A 107 1.30 22.79 -15.92
C THR A 107 1.86 23.53 -14.70
N ALA A 108 1.01 24.27 -14.00
CA ALA A 108 1.36 24.93 -12.73
C ALA A 108 1.43 23.94 -11.53
N MET A 109 1.08 22.68 -11.71
CA MET A 109 1.16 21.66 -10.65
C MET A 109 2.60 21.24 -10.44
N GLN A 110 3.25 21.85 -9.47
CA GLN A 110 4.60 21.47 -9.04
C GLN A 110 4.59 20.18 -8.23
N GLY A 111 5.76 19.52 -8.14
CA GLY A 111 5.94 18.34 -7.27
C GLY A 111 6.14 18.74 -5.83
N PHE A 112 5.61 17.93 -4.91
CA PHE A 112 5.72 18.10 -3.47
C PHE A 112 6.72 17.08 -2.87
N GLY A 113 7.80 16.77 -3.58
CA GLY A 113 8.83 15.85 -3.13
C GLY A 113 9.56 16.25 -1.83
N ALA A 114 9.46 17.52 -1.42
CA ALA A 114 9.97 18.01 -0.14
C ALA A 114 9.13 17.56 1.08
N LEU A 115 7.87 17.17 0.87
CA LEU A 115 7.06 16.54 1.93
C LEU A 115 7.57 15.13 2.20
N SER A 116 7.40 14.65 3.44
CA SER A 116 7.68 13.26 3.78
C SER A 116 6.82 12.31 2.92
N ASP A 117 7.28 11.07 2.75
CA ASP A 117 6.51 10.07 2.01
C ASP A 117 5.15 9.80 2.67
N GLU A 118 5.11 9.75 4.01
CA GLU A 118 3.88 9.61 4.79
C GLU A 118 2.88 10.75 4.52
N ASP A 119 3.37 11.99 4.42
CA ASP A 119 2.54 13.17 4.14
C ASP A 119 1.96 13.13 2.74
N ARG A 120 2.75 12.71 1.75
CA ARG A 120 2.28 12.54 0.38
C ARG A 120 1.24 11.43 0.27
N TRP A 121 1.41 10.31 1.00
CA TRP A 121 0.40 9.26 1.09
C TRP A 121 -0.87 9.74 1.79
N ALA A 122 -0.75 10.47 2.91
CA ALA A 122 -1.91 11.07 3.58
C ALA A 122 -2.70 11.99 2.65
N LEU A 123 -2.00 12.83 1.85
CA LEU A 123 -2.60 13.65 0.80
C LEU A 123 -3.27 12.80 -0.29
N ALA A 124 -2.61 11.76 -0.80
CA ALA A 124 -3.16 10.90 -1.85
C ALA A 124 -4.47 10.22 -1.40
N PHE A 125 -4.49 9.70 -0.16
CA PHE A 125 -5.69 9.12 0.43
C PHE A 125 -6.80 10.16 0.60
N PHE A 126 -6.49 11.33 1.15
CA PHE A 126 -7.48 12.41 1.31
C PHE A 126 -8.07 12.84 -0.04
N VAL A 127 -7.22 13.15 -1.03
CA VAL A 127 -7.65 13.51 -2.38
C VAL A 127 -8.47 12.39 -3.02
N GLY A 128 -8.08 11.15 -2.78
CA GLY A 128 -8.81 9.97 -3.24
C GLY A 128 -10.22 9.83 -2.67
N THR A 129 -10.58 10.57 -1.61
CA THR A 129 -11.94 10.58 -1.03
C THR A 129 -12.85 11.65 -1.60
N LEU A 130 -12.29 12.70 -2.21
CA LEU A 130 -13.07 13.89 -2.64
C LEU A 130 -14.19 13.60 -3.64
N PRO A 131 -14.08 12.62 -4.55
CA PRO A 131 -15.13 12.30 -5.53
C PRO A 131 -16.36 11.60 -4.96
N TYR A 132 -16.30 11.13 -3.72
CA TYR A 132 -17.30 10.22 -3.14
C TYR A 132 -18.16 10.90 -2.09
N THR A 133 -19.44 10.55 -2.08
CA THR A 133 -20.42 11.02 -1.09
C THR A 133 -20.34 10.20 0.21
N GLN A 134 -20.98 10.71 1.26
CA GLN A 134 -21.12 9.93 2.49
C GLN A 134 -21.96 8.65 2.26
N SER A 135 -22.98 8.72 1.43
CA SER A 135 -23.79 7.56 1.06
C SER A 135 -22.96 6.46 0.39
N ASP A 136 -22.03 6.82 -0.50
CA ASP A 136 -21.12 5.83 -1.12
C ASP A 136 -20.26 5.12 -0.04
N LYS A 137 -19.76 5.86 0.94
CA LYS A 137 -18.95 5.31 2.04
C LYS A 137 -19.76 4.39 2.96
N ASP A 138 -20.98 4.78 3.28
CA ASP A 138 -21.88 3.99 4.17
C ASP A 138 -22.30 2.67 3.50
N GLU A 139 -22.57 2.69 2.20
CA GLU A 139 -22.86 1.48 1.43
C GLU A 139 -21.61 0.59 1.32
N GLY A 140 -20.45 1.18 1.08
CA GLY A 140 -19.18 0.45 1.06
C GLY A 140 -18.86 -0.22 2.39
N ALA A 141 -19.19 0.42 3.53
CA ALA A 141 -19.03 -0.18 4.84
C ALA A 141 -19.87 -1.45 5.01
N LYS A 142 -21.13 -1.41 4.57
CA LYS A 142 -22.04 -2.58 4.60
C LYS A 142 -21.51 -3.71 3.73
N LEU A 143 -21.11 -3.41 2.49
CA LEU A 143 -20.56 -4.40 1.56
C LEU A 143 -19.28 -5.02 2.09
N TRP A 144 -18.40 -4.21 2.68
CA TRP A 144 -17.15 -4.69 3.28
C TRP A 144 -17.39 -5.65 4.43
N GLN A 145 -18.36 -5.35 5.30
CA GLN A 145 -18.70 -6.22 6.43
C GLN A 145 -19.37 -7.52 5.97
N ALA A 146 -20.27 -7.44 4.99
CA ALA A 146 -21.07 -8.57 4.54
C ALA A 146 -20.32 -9.58 3.66
N ASN A 147 -19.27 -9.14 2.93
CA ASN A 147 -18.67 -9.96 1.87
C ASN A 147 -17.20 -10.35 2.14
N ALA A 148 -17.00 -11.58 2.60
CA ALA A 148 -15.67 -12.13 2.86
C ALA A 148 -14.81 -12.25 1.58
N GLN A 149 -15.40 -12.54 0.42
CA GLN A 149 -14.68 -12.66 -0.85
C GLN A 149 -14.10 -11.30 -1.29
N VAL A 150 -14.87 -10.22 -1.09
CA VAL A 150 -14.39 -8.85 -1.36
C VAL A 150 -13.20 -8.51 -0.46
N ARG A 151 -13.26 -8.88 0.83
CA ARG A 151 -12.13 -8.67 1.75
C ARG A 151 -10.86 -9.44 1.33
N GLN A 152 -11.01 -10.63 0.76
CA GLN A 152 -9.88 -11.39 0.22
C GLN A 152 -9.31 -10.73 -1.05
N THR A 153 -10.16 -10.16 -1.89
CA THR A 153 -9.74 -9.49 -3.14
C THR A 153 -8.97 -8.19 -2.89
N LEU A 154 -9.35 -7.45 -1.84
CA LEU A 154 -8.74 -6.17 -1.44
C LEU A 154 -7.93 -6.32 -0.15
N ALA A 155 -7.15 -7.39 -0.06
CA ALA A 155 -6.58 -7.89 1.19
C ALA A 155 -5.41 -7.07 1.77
N SER A 156 -4.88 -6.05 1.08
CA SER A 156 -3.72 -5.29 1.56
C SER A 156 -3.72 -3.85 1.07
N LEU A 157 -2.89 -3.02 1.69
CA LEU A 157 -2.65 -1.64 1.22
C LEU A 157 -2.08 -1.63 -0.20
N ASP A 158 -1.16 -2.55 -0.53
CA ASP A 158 -0.59 -2.66 -1.87
C ASP A 158 -1.66 -2.87 -2.94
N VAL A 159 -2.63 -3.74 -2.68
CA VAL A 159 -3.75 -3.96 -3.59
C VAL A 159 -4.64 -2.73 -3.68
N LEU A 160 -5.02 -2.13 -2.54
CA LEU A 160 -5.87 -0.94 -2.54
C LEU A 160 -5.21 0.24 -3.26
N THR A 161 -3.92 0.47 -3.01
CA THR A 161 -3.23 1.64 -3.59
C THR A 161 -3.05 1.53 -5.10
N GLN A 162 -2.94 0.33 -5.64
CA GLN A 162 -2.77 0.09 -7.07
C GLN A 162 -4.08 -0.09 -7.83
N THR A 163 -5.18 -0.40 -7.12
CA THR A 163 -6.49 -0.65 -7.75
C THR A 163 -7.27 0.66 -7.91
N SER A 164 -7.67 0.99 -9.14
CA SER A 164 -8.65 2.04 -9.41
C SER A 164 -10.07 1.50 -9.28
N GLU A 165 -11.06 2.39 -9.11
CA GLU A 165 -12.47 1.98 -9.11
C GLU A 165 -12.86 1.29 -10.42
N HIS A 166 -12.38 1.80 -11.55
CA HIS A 166 -12.65 1.21 -12.85
C HIS A 166 -12.17 -0.26 -12.94
N VAL A 167 -10.93 -0.53 -12.51
CA VAL A 167 -10.38 -1.91 -12.46
C VAL A 167 -11.15 -2.79 -11.48
N LEU A 168 -11.68 -2.21 -10.41
CA LEU A 168 -12.50 -2.95 -9.46
C LEU A 168 -13.88 -3.30 -10.06
N ALA A 169 -14.43 -2.41 -10.89
CA ALA A 169 -15.70 -2.63 -11.59
C ALA A 169 -15.64 -3.78 -12.61
N ASP A 170 -14.47 -4.11 -13.14
CA ASP A 170 -14.28 -5.31 -13.98
C ASP A 170 -14.49 -6.64 -13.21
N ARG A 171 -14.41 -6.60 -11.89
CA ARG A 171 -14.54 -7.76 -10.99
C ARG A 171 -15.84 -7.79 -10.20
N LEU A 172 -16.46 -6.61 -10.06
CA LEU A 172 -17.70 -6.38 -9.33
C LEU A 172 -18.65 -5.62 -10.26
N ASP A 173 -19.84 -5.28 -9.79
CA ASP A 173 -20.68 -4.25 -10.45
C ASP A 173 -20.17 -2.83 -10.14
N GLU A 174 -20.50 -1.85 -11.01
CA GLU A 174 -20.05 -0.46 -10.85
C GLU A 174 -20.48 0.19 -9.52
N PRO A 175 -21.74 0.02 -9.03
CA PRO A 175 -22.15 0.56 -7.74
C PRO A 175 -21.35 -0.01 -6.56
N SER A 176 -21.09 -1.33 -6.56
CA SER A 176 -20.30 -2.00 -5.53
C SER A 176 -18.83 -1.55 -5.56
N ALA A 177 -18.23 -1.44 -6.76
CA ALA A 177 -16.87 -0.95 -6.93
C ALA A 177 -16.72 0.49 -6.41
N ARG A 178 -17.66 1.36 -6.74
CA ARG A 178 -17.72 2.75 -6.26
C ARG A 178 -17.82 2.81 -4.75
N ALA A 179 -18.78 2.10 -4.16
CA ALA A 179 -19.00 2.11 -2.73
C ALA A 179 -17.80 1.60 -1.93
N LEU A 180 -17.21 0.48 -2.36
CA LEU A 180 -16.01 -0.09 -1.71
C LEU A 180 -14.80 0.83 -1.85
N THR A 181 -14.58 1.43 -3.01
CA THR A 181 -13.50 2.40 -3.22
C THR A 181 -13.67 3.61 -2.31
N ALA A 182 -14.88 4.15 -2.22
CA ALA A 182 -15.22 5.26 -1.34
C ALA A 182 -14.92 4.95 0.14
N TYR A 183 -15.38 3.78 0.60
CA TYR A 183 -15.22 3.35 1.98
C TYR A 183 -13.75 3.09 2.34
N LEU A 184 -13.03 2.31 1.54
CA LEU A 184 -11.66 1.89 1.86
C LEU A 184 -10.65 3.05 1.75
N ARG A 185 -10.85 3.99 0.82
CA ARG A 185 -10.03 5.20 0.76
C ARG A 185 -10.26 6.13 1.94
N ALA A 186 -11.48 6.18 2.46
CA ALA A 186 -11.83 6.96 3.65
C ALA A 186 -11.45 6.25 4.96
N ASN A 187 -11.38 4.92 4.95
CA ASN A 187 -11.13 4.09 6.13
C ASN A 187 -10.07 3.03 5.82
N PRO A 188 -8.82 3.41 5.52
CA PRO A 188 -7.78 2.44 5.21
C PRO A 188 -7.52 1.44 6.36
N SER A 189 -7.79 1.84 7.60
CA SER A 189 -7.73 0.94 8.77
C SER A 189 -8.78 -0.18 8.75
N ALA A 190 -9.83 -0.06 7.93
CA ALA A 190 -10.77 -1.16 7.72
C ALA A 190 -10.13 -2.34 6.97
N LEU A 191 -9.06 -2.06 6.24
CA LEU A 191 -8.10 -3.08 5.79
C LEU A 191 -7.34 -3.72 6.97
N ASN A 192 -7.73 -3.45 8.24
CA ASN A 192 -7.34 -4.28 9.38
C ASN A 192 -7.92 -5.70 9.28
N ILE A 193 -7.72 -6.13 8.15
CA ILE A 193 -6.91 -7.30 7.97
C ILE A 193 -5.74 -7.05 8.87
N SER A 194 -5.66 -7.87 9.88
CA SER A 194 -4.37 -8.28 10.36
C SER A 194 -3.49 -8.52 9.12
N SER A 195 -2.81 -7.52 8.57
CA SER A 195 -1.44 -7.78 8.16
C SER A 195 -0.91 -8.43 9.40
N PRO A 196 -0.56 -9.72 9.35
CA PRO A 196 0.01 -10.31 10.53
C PRO A 196 1.09 -9.31 10.88
N LYS A 197 0.98 -8.67 12.08
CA LYS A 197 1.97 -7.69 12.50
C LYS A 197 3.28 -8.33 12.11
N GLY A 198 4.29 -7.61 11.67
CA GLY A 198 5.52 -8.26 11.18
C GLY A 198 5.98 -9.36 12.11
N THR A 199 5.74 -9.19 13.43
CA THR A 199 5.87 -10.20 14.47
C THR A 199 5.02 -11.47 14.23
N ALA A 200 3.79 -11.35 13.72
CA ALA A 200 2.97 -12.54 13.42
C ALA A 200 3.45 -13.27 12.16
N ILE A 201 3.97 -12.55 11.15
CA ILE A 201 4.66 -13.15 10.00
C ILE A 201 5.92 -13.86 10.48
N ALA A 202 6.72 -13.19 11.30
CA ALA A 202 7.92 -13.79 11.90
C ALA A 202 7.58 -15.09 12.65
N LYS A 203 6.58 -15.05 13.54
CA LYS A 203 6.12 -16.23 14.31
C LYS A 203 5.64 -17.37 13.42
N ALA A 204 4.90 -17.09 12.36
CA ALA A 204 4.45 -18.10 11.40
C ALA A 204 5.63 -18.75 10.67
N LYS A 205 6.57 -17.94 10.15
CA LYS A 205 7.77 -18.43 9.46
C LYS A 205 8.72 -19.19 10.36
N LEU A 206 8.84 -18.84 11.63
CA LEU A 206 9.60 -19.61 12.62
C LEU A 206 8.98 -20.99 12.81
N SER A 207 7.67 -21.10 12.99
CA SER A 207 6.99 -22.41 13.11
C SER A 207 7.10 -23.25 11.85
N GLU A 208 6.95 -22.63 10.65
CA GLU A 208 7.17 -23.33 9.39
C GLU A 208 8.61 -23.84 9.27
N SER A 209 9.62 -23.06 9.75
CA SER A 209 11.03 -23.49 9.72
C SER A 209 11.32 -24.67 10.61
N VAL A 210 10.70 -24.73 11.80
CA VAL A 210 10.78 -25.91 12.69
C VAL A 210 10.14 -27.13 12.00
N THR A 211 8.98 -26.97 11.38
CA THR A 211 8.29 -28.05 10.67
C THR A 211 9.14 -28.61 9.53
N ALA A 212 9.78 -27.73 8.73
CA ALA A 212 10.69 -28.15 7.66
C ALA A 212 11.90 -28.89 8.21
N LEU A 213 12.49 -28.42 9.32
CA LEU A 213 13.63 -29.09 9.97
C LEU A 213 13.25 -30.50 10.47
N LEU A 214 12.06 -30.67 11.06
CA LEU A 214 11.56 -31.96 11.51
C LEU A 214 11.25 -32.94 10.37
N ALA A 215 11.00 -32.40 9.17
CA ALA A 215 10.84 -33.14 7.92
C ALA A 215 12.19 -33.41 7.21
N ASP A 216 13.33 -33.16 7.88
CA ASP A 216 14.70 -33.27 7.33
C ASP A 216 15.03 -32.31 6.18
N ASP A 217 14.21 -31.28 5.97
CA ASP A 217 14.46 -30.19 5.01
C ASP A 217 15.17 -29.00 5.69
N ARG A 218 16.45 -29.17 6.00
CA ARG A 218 17.28 -28.13 6.64
C ARG A 218 17.46 -26.90 5.73
N ALA A 219 17.49 -27.10 4.41
CA ALA A 219 17.62 -26.01 3.45
C ALA A 219 16.35 -25.15 3.40
N GLY A 220 15.19 -25.76 3.40
CA GLY A 220 13.89 -25.08 3.52
C GLY A 220 13.75 -24.38 4.88
N ALA A 221 14.13 -25.04 5.97
CA ALA A 221 14.13 -24.44 7.30
C ALA A 221 15.00 -23.17 7.37
N THR A 222 16.19 -23.20 6.76
CA THR A 222 17.08 -22.02 6.71
C THR A 222 16.47 -20.86 5.94
N LYS A 223 15.83 -21.12 4.79
CA LYS A 223 15.12 -20.09 4.01
C LYS A 223 13.97 -19.47 4.79
N LEU A 224 13.19 -20.30 5.48
CA LEU A 224 12.06 -19.86 6.30
C LEU A 224 12.52 -19.04 7.52
N ALA A 225 13.61 -19.43 8.17
CA ALA A 225 14.21 -18.65 9.25
C ALA A 225 14.73 -17.28 8.80
N LEU A 226 15.27 -17.19 7.58
CA LEU A 226 15.67 -15.92 6.97
C LEU A 226 14.46 -15.05 6.61
N SER A 227 13.41 -15.65 6.03
CA SER A 227 12.14 -14.97 5.73
C SER A 227 11.45 -14.48 7.01
N ALA A 228 11.53 -15.21 8.13
CA ALA A 228 11.03 -14.75 9.43
C ALA A 228 11.67 -13.42 9.86
N TYR A 229 12.95 -13.24 9.57
CA TYR A 229 13.66 -11.98 9.83
C TYR A 229 13.28 -10.90 8.81
N LEU A 230 13.55 -11.13 7.52
CA LEU A 230 13.42 -10.11 6.46
C LEU A 230 11.98 -9.67 6.21
N ASP A 231 11.04 -10.62 6.14
CA ASP A 231 9.64 -10.32 5.81
C ASP A 231 8.80 -10.05 7.07
N GLY A 232 9.26 -10.53 8.22
CA GLY A 232 8.53 -10.47 9.48
C GLY A 232 9.06 -9.43 10.45
N PHE A 233 10.30 -9.52 10.87
CA PHE A 233 10.84 -8.69 11.96
C PHE A 233 11.43 -7.35 11.46
N GLU A 234 12.24 -7.36 10.41
CA GLU A 234 12.89 -6.16 9.87
C GLU A 234 11.92 -4.98 9.62
N PRO A 235 10.70 -5.17 9.09
CA PRO A 235 9.74 -4.08 8.91
C PRO A 235 9.27 -3.41 10.21
N VAL A 236 9.36 -4.10 11.36
CA VAL A 236 8.93 -3.55 12.66
C VAL A 236 10.07 -3.00 13.51
N GLU A 237 11.32 -3.27 13.12
CA GLU A 237 12.53 -2.83 13.85
C GLU A 237 12.56 -1.33 14.15
N PRO A 238 12.34 -0.40 13.19
CA PRO A 238 12.45 1.03 13.46
C PRO A 238 11.48 1.50 14.55
N ALA A 239 10.24 0.99 14.51
CA ALA A 239 9.21 1.33 15.49
C ALA A 239 9.55 0.73 16.87
N LEU A 240 9.99 -0.53 16.92
CA LEU A 240 10.35 -1.21 18.15
C LEU A 240 11.61 -0.61 18.78
N ALA A 241 12.64 -0.33 18.01
CA ALA A 241 13.87 0.29 18.49
C ALA A 241 13.62 1.66 19.11
N THR A 242 12.64 2.42 18.61
CA THR A 242 12.23 3.70 19.18
C THR A 242 11.42 3.53 20.46
N ARG A 243 10.51 2.54 20.50
CA ARG A 243 9.59 2.31 21.63
C ARG A 243 10.21 1.53 22.77
N ASN A 244 10.99 0.49 22.47
CA ASN A 244 11.60 -0.41 23.44
C ASN A 244 12.93 -1.00 22.90
N ARG A 245 13.98 -0.19 22.96
CA ARG A 245 15.31 -0.57 22.46
C ARG A 245 15.89 -1.84 23.11
N PRO A 246 15.76 -2.06 24.44
CA PRO A 246 16.24 -3.31 25.03
C PRO A 246 15.56 -4.56 24.51
N LEU A 247 14.25 -4.52 24.21
CA LEU A 247 13.53 -5.64 23.63
C LEU A 247 13.94 -5.87 22.18
N PHE A 248 14.11 -4.79 21.39
CA PHE A 248 14.64 -4.86 20.03
C PHE A 248 15.98 -5.60 19.98
N GLU A 249 16.95 -5.21 20.82
CA GLU A 249 18.28 -5.83 20.86
C GLU A 249 18.22 -7.32 21.27
N LYS A 250 17.30 -7.69 22.18
CA LYS A 250 17.07 -9.09 22.55
C LYS A 250 16.53 -9.92 21.37
N ILE A 251 15.57 -9.37 20.62
CA ILE A 251 14.98 -10.08 19.47
C ILE A 251 16.02 -10.24 18.37
N GLU A 252 16.81 -9.21 18.05
CA GLU A 252 17.89 -9.32 17.07
C GLU A 252 18.88 -10.43 17.43
N ALA A 253 19.38 -10.44 18.68
CA ALA A 253 20.30 -11.46 19.16
C ALA A 253 19.69 -12.87 19.10
N ALA A 254 18.41 -12.99 19.45
CA ALA A 254 17.70 -14.26 19.39
C ALA A 254 17.49 -14.74 17.94
N MET A 255 17.18 -13.84 16.98
CA MET A 255 17.08 -14.14 15.55
C MET A 255 18.40 -14.64 14.95
N VAL A 256 19.52 -14.01 15.33
CA VAL A 256 20.86 -14.45 14.91
C VAL A 256 21.16 -15.86 15.46
N SER A 257 20.92 -16.07 16.76
CA SER A 257 21.14 -17.37 17.44
C SER A 257 20.26 -18.46 16.84
N TYR A 258 19.01 -18.18 16.56
CA TYR A 258 18.06 -19.11 15.95
C TYR A 258 18.55 -19.59 14.56
N ARG A 259 19.00 -18.69 13.71
CA ARG A 259 19.54 -19.04 12.39
C ARG A 259 20.79 -19.91 12.48
N ALA A 260 21.66 -19.65 13.46
CA ALA A 260 22.83 -20.49 13.70
C ALA A 260 22.45 -21.91 14.15
N LEU A 261 21.43 -22.04 15.01
CA LEU A 261 20.89 -23.34 15.44
C LEU A 261 20.22 -24.10 14.29
N ILE A 262 19.45 -23.43 13.43
CA ILE A 262 18.89 -24.06 12.21
C ILE A 262 19.98 -24.69 11.35
N ALA A 263 21.13 -24.02 11.21
CA ALA A 263 22.23 -24.52 10.38
C ALA A 263 22.88 -25.78 10.98
N ASN A 264 23.14 -25.82 12.30
CA ASN A 264 24.01 -26.82 12.93
C ASN A 264 23.47 -27.45 14.23
N GLY A 265 22.35 -26.97 14.75
CA GLY A 265 21.79 -27.42 16.03
C GLY A 265 20.96 -28.70 15.93
N SER A 266 20.64 -29.26 17.07
CA SER A 266 19.67 -30.36 17.17
C SER A 266 18.22 -29.81 16.99
N PRO A 267 17.27 -30.64 16.53
CA PRO A 267 15.87 -30.23 16.46
C PRO A 267 15.30 -29.75 17.80
N ALA A 268 15.72 -30.34 18.91
CA ALA A 268 15.28 -29.94 20.26
C ALA A 268 15.77 -28.55 20.66
N ASP A 269 17.03 -28.21 20.34
CA ASP A 269 17.60 -26.87 20.57
C ASP A 269 16.89 -25.82 19.74
N VAL A 270 16.59 -26.14 18.48
CA VAL A 270 15.86 -25.25 17.56
C VAL A 270 14.43 -24.97 18.05
N GLN A 271 13.71 -26.00 18.50
CA GLN A 271 12.37 -25.85 19.09
C GLN A 271 12.39 -24.94 20.32
N THR A 272 13.39 -25.16 21.22
CA THR A 272 13.53 -24.33 22.42
C THR A 272 13.81 -22.86 22.05
N ALA A 273 14.69 -22.65 21.10
CA ALA A 273 15.01 -21.28 20.61
C ALA A 273 13.81 -20.61 19.90
N GLU A 274 13.02 -21.38 19.15
CA GLU A 274 11.77 -20.90 18.52
C GLU A 274 10.77 -20.41 19.57
N LEU A 275 10.51 -21.21 20.61
CA LEU A 275 9.60 -20.84 21.68
C LEU A 275 10.06 -19.58 22.42
N HIS A 276 11.36 -19.47 22.71
CA HIS A 276 11.92 -18.27 23.33
C HIS A 276 11.74 -17.03 22.45
N LEU A 277 12.07 -17.14 21.16
CA LEU A 277 11.97 -16.04 20.20
C LEU A 277 10.52 -15.60 19.99
N ARG A 278 9.58 -16.55 19.96
CA ARG A 278 8.14 -16.23 19.90
C ARG A 278 7.67 -15.45 21.14
N GLY A 279 8.12 -15.83 22.32
CA GLY A 279 7.82 -15.07 23.54
C GLY A 279 8.30 -13.62 23.47
N LEU A 280 9.51 -13.38 22.96
CA LEU A 280 10.02 -12.01 22.73
C LEU A 280 9.20 -11.24 21.68
N LEU A 281 8.76 -11.91 20.62
CA LEU A 281 7.90 -11.31 19.59
C LEU A 281 6.49 -11.02 20.12
N ASP A 282 5.96 -11.81 21.05
CA ASP A 282 4.69 -11.54 21.74
C ASP A 282 4.79 -10.31 22.66
N GLU A 283 5.94 -10.06 23.29
CA GLU A 283 6.20 -8.82 24.06
C GLU A 283 6.30 -7.58 23.16
N ALA A 284 6.63 -7.74 21.89
CA ALA A 284 6.76 -6.64 20.92
C ALA A 284 5.41 -6.19 20.32
N ASP A 285 4.38 -7.01 20.42
CA ASP A 285 3.03 -6.76 19.95
C ASP A 285 2.27 -5.78 20.86
#